data_68a4a2744125b827ac7b9cc7c4a0ba6c
#
_entry.id   68a4a2744125b827ac7b9cc7c4a0ba6c
#
_cell.length_a   1.000
_cell.length_b   1.000
_cell.length_c   1.000
_cell.angle_alpha   90.00
_cell.angle_beta   90.00
_cell.angle_gamma   90.00
#
_symmetry.space_group_name_H-M   'P 1'
#
loop_
_entity.id
_entity.type
_entity.pdbx_description
1 polymer ?
#
loop_
_entity_poly.entity_id
_entity_poly.type
_entity_poly.pdbx_seq_one_letter_code
_entity_poly.pdbx_strand_id
1 'polypeptide(L)'
;MTQSVHAETHGFQTEVKQLLSLMAHSLYSNKEVFLRELISNASDAADKLRFKALSDASLFENDGQLRVRLVVDKENRTLTISDNGIGMTRDQVIEHLGTIAKSGTAEFFKNLSGDQGRDSQLIGQFGVGFYSAFIVADKVTVVSRAAGTAPEQGVQWESEGEGSFTVADVTKESRGTDVILHLRAEEDEFLDDWRLRSVVSKYSDHISVPVEMFKEGTPDREEDGETIVGTPGEWEQVNRATALWTRNPKEIKDEEYQEFYKHVAHDFEDPLLWGHNRVEGAQEYTSLLYVPARAPFDLYNRDQKHGLKLYVQRVFIMDDAEQFMPAYLRFVKGVLDSNDLPLNVSREILQDNKVTVSLRKACSKRVLTMLAKLAKDDAEKYAKFWSEFGNVLKEGPAEDYANREEIAKLLRFASTAGEGEAQTVSLEDYVGRMKEGQQKIYYITADSYAAAKNSPHLEIFRKKGVEVLLMWERVDEWLMSHLTEFDGKQLVSVTRGELDLGDLEDEASKQAQEEAEKANAGLVERVKQSLGEAVKEVRVTHRLTDSPSCIVTDAHGMSTQMIKLMRAAGQPVPEQKYILELNPDHALVKKLDTIQDEALFGEWVTLLHEQAQLAEQGGLHDPASFVSRINRLLLQA
;
A
#
# COMPACT_ATOMS: atom_id res chain seq x y z
N MET A 1 5.26 14.96 -64.97
CA MET A 1 4.12 15.84 -64.62
C MET A 1 3.50 15.33 -63.37
N THR A 2 3.86 15.93 -62.25
CA THR A 2 3.32 15.62 -60.91
C THR A 2 1.98 16.36 -60.78
N GLN A 3 0.88 15.61 -60.75
CA GLN A 3 -0.43 16.17 -60.41
C GLN A 3 -0.38 16.72 -58.98
N SER A 4 -0.64 18.00 -58.83
CA SER A 4 -0.87 18.64 -57.57
C SER A 4 -2.17 18.08 -56.97
N VAL A 5 -2.06 17.27 -55.94
CA VAL A 5 -3.19 16.88 -55.10
C VAL A 5 -3.68 18.14 -54.38
N HIS A 6 -4.86 18.63 -54.69
CA HIS A 6 -5.54 19.66 -53.93
C HIS A 6 -5.89 19.05 -52.56
N ALA A 7 -5.15 19.41 -51.53
CA ALA A 7 -5.52 19.12 -50.14
C ALA A 7 -6.45 20.23 -49.65
N GLU A 8 -7.68 19.88 -49.30
CA GLU A 8 -8.62 20.78 -48.60
C GLU A 8 -8.57 20.52 -47.10
N THR A 9 -8.45 21.58 -46.31
CA THR A 9 -8.49 21.51 -44.84
C THR A 9 -9.88 21.88 -44.37
N HIS A 10 -10.57 20.94 -43.69
CA HIS A 10 -11.88 21.16 -43.08
C HIS A 10 -11.72 21.27 -41.57
N GLY A 11 -12.44 22.21 -40.94
CA GLY A 11 -12.55 22.29 -39.50
C GLY A 11 -13.52 21.25 -38.96
N PHE A 12 -13.21 20.66 -37.76
CA PHE A 12 -14.15 19.78 -37.09
C PHE A 12 -15.39 20.55 -36.63
N GLN A 13 -16.58 19.97 -36.82
CA GLN A 13 -17.84 20.47 -36.29
C GLN A 13 -18.22 19.62 -35.07
N THR A 14 -18.83 20.26 -34.03
CA THR A 14 -19.19 19.60 -32.78
C THR A 14 -20.69 19.67 -32.55
N GLU A 15 -21.32 18.53 -32.26
CA GLU A 15 -22.67 18.48 -31.72
C GLU A 15 -22.61 18.73 -30.21
N VAL A 16 -22.89 19.97 -29.78
CA VAL A 16 -22.76 20.44 -28.39
C VAL A 16 -23.60 19.60 -27.43
N LYS A 17 -24.84 19.26 -27.81
CA LYS A 17 -25.73 18.43 -26.98
C LYS A 17 -25.13 17.04 -26.70
N GLN A 18 -24.58 16.38 -27.71
CA GLN A 18 -23.92 15.06 -27.52
C GLN A 18 -22.65 15.19 -26.67
N LEU A 19 -21.87 16.25 -26.89
CA LEU A 19 -20.68 16.49 -26.08
C LEU A 19 -21.02 16.72 -24.61
N LEU A 20 -22.01 17.54 -24.29
CA LEU A 20 -22.49 17.77 -22.92
C LEU A 20 -23.03 16.46 -22.30
N SER A 21 -23.78 15.68 -23.06
CA SER A 21 -24.27 14.37 -22.60
C SER A 21 -23.13 13.40 -22.29
N LEU A 22 -22.10 13.32 -23.15
CA LEU A 22 -20.90 12.51 -22.88
C LEU A 22 -20.15 12.99 -21.65
N MET A 23 -20.03 14.30 -21.47
CA MET A 23 -19.37 14.89 -20.29
C MET A 23 -20.15 14.62 -19.00
N ALA A 24 -21.48 14.71 -19.05
CA ALA A 24 -22.32 14.45 -17.88
C ALA A 24 -22.41 12.96 -17.51
N HIS A 25 -22.46 12.06 -18.51
CA HIS A 25 -22.80 10.64 -18.24
C HIS A 25 -21.65 9.64 -18.47
N SER A 26 -20.55 10.04 -19.12
CA SER A 26 -19.46 9.12 -19.46
C SER A 26 -18.10 9.49 -18.87
N LEU A 27 -17.90 10.74 -18.44
CA LEU A 27 -16.64 11.17 -17.86
C LEU A 27 -16.50 10.83 -16.38
N TYR A 28 -17.61 10.69 -15.67
CA TYR A 28 -17.61 10.48 -14.23
C TYR A 28 -18.31 9.18 -13.88
N SER A 29 -17.63 8.32 -13.13
CA SER A 29 -18.16 7.04 -12.66
C SER A 29 -19.07 7.20 -11.43
N ASN A 30 -18.96 8.32 -10.70
CA ASN A 30 -19.73 8.62 -9.51
C ASN A 30 -20.40 9.99 -9.62
N LYS A 31 -21.73 10.04 -9.38
CA LYS A 31 -22.52 11.28 -9.42
C LYS A 31 -22.08 12.33 -8.40
N GLU A 32 -21.62 11.91 -7.20
CA GLU A 32 -21.15 12.81 -6.12
C GLU A 32 -20.11 13.84 -6.58
N VAL A 33 -19.42 13.54 -7.68
CA VAL A 33 -18.34 14.39 -8.23
C VAL A 33 -18.83 15.78 -8.61
N PHE A 34 -20.13 15.94 -8.95
CA PHE A 34 -20.67 17.28 -9.27
C PHE A 34 -20.45 18.27 -8.12
N LEU A 35 -20.69 17.83 -6.88
CA LEU A 35 -20.54 18.70 -5.71
C LEU A 35 -19.07 19.03 -5.45
N ARG A 36 -18.17 18.06 -5.61
CA ARG A 36 -16.71 18.28 -5.55
C ARG A 36 -16.28 19.36 -6.54
N GLU A 37 -16.69 19.25 -7.80
CA GLU A 37 -16.29 20.19 -8.85
C GLU A 37 -16.84 21.61 -8.59
N LEU A 38 -18.09 21.73 -8.18
CA LEU A 38 -18.70 23.04 -7.91
C LEU A 38 -18.09 23.72 -6.68
N ILE A 39 -17.83 22.96 -5.60
CA ILE A 39 -17.14 23.48 -4.41
C ILE A 39 -15.70 23.86 -4.74
N SER A 40 -15.01 23.07 -5.58
CA SER A 40 -13.65 23.41 -6.03
C SER A 40 -13.64 24.72 -6.85
N ASN A 41 -14.62 24.92 -7.73
CA ASN A 41 -14.74 26.17 -8.48
C ASN A 41 -15.01 27.37 -7.57
N ALA A 42 -15.85 27.20 -6.53
CA ALA A 42 -16.11 28.19 -5.52
C ALA A 42 -14.86 28.55 -4.69
N SER A 43 -14.05 27.52 -4.33
CA SER A 43 -12.76 27.72 -3.68
C SER A 43 -11.77 28.46 -4.57
N ASP A 44 -11.69 28.14 -5.86
CA ASP A 44 -10.87 28.87 -6.84
C ASP A 44 -11.30 30.35 -6.96
N ALA A 45 -12.62 30.64 -6.92
CA ALA A 45 -13.14 31.99 -6.95
C ALA A 45 -12.75 32.79 -5.70
N ALA A 46 -12.74 32.14 -4.53
CA ALA A 46 -12.29 32.71 -3.27
C ALA A 46 -10.80 33.04 -3.29
N ASP A 47 -9.98 32.11 -3.78
CA ASP A 47 -8.52 32.29 -3.87
C ASP A 47 -8.12 33.35 -4.89
N LYS A 48 -8.83 33.47 -6.03
CA LYS A 48 -8.66 34.55 -6.99
C LYS A 48 -8.98 35.91 -6.36
N LEU A 49 -10.06 36.02 -5.56
CA LEU A 49 -10.37 37.23 -4.83
C LEU A 49 -9.27 37.56 -3.82
N ARG A 50 -8.86 36.58 -3.01
CA ARG A 50 -7.79 36.74 -2.01
C ARG A 50 -6.52 37.28 -2.67
N PHE A 51 -6.13 36.71 -3.81
CA PHE A 51 -4.95 37.14 -4.57
C PHE A 51 -5.10 38.59 -5.10
N LYS A 52 -6.21 38.94 -5.73
CA LYS A 52 -6.43 40.30 -6.24
C LYS A 52 -6.56 41.36 -5.11
N ALA A 53 -7.11 40.95 -3.99
CA ALA A 53 -7.24 41.81 -2.81
C ALA A 53 -5.92 42.15 -2.13
N LEU A 54 -4.80 41.43 -2.45
CA LEU A 54 -3.45 41.81 -2.03
C LEU A 54 -3.05 43.18 -2.59
N SER A 55 -3.54 43.54 -3.77
CA SER A 55 -3.33 44.86 -4.42
C SER A 55 -4.46 45.82 -4.23
N ASP A 56 -5.68 45.36 -4.00
CA ASP A 56 -6.88 46.19 -3.80
C ASP A 56 -7.84 45.54 -2.78
N ALA A 57 -7.65 45.87 -1.51
CA ALA A 57 -8.45 45.33 -0.41
C ALA A 57 -9.94 45.76 -0.47
N SER A 58 -10.32 46.79 -1.27
CA SER A 58 -11.71 47.22 -1.43
C SER A 58 -12.57 46.14 -2.11
N LEU A 59 -11.97 45.21 -2.83
CA LEU A 59 -12.65 44.06 -3.45
C LEU A 59 -13.36 43.14 -2.45
N PHE A 60 -12.97 43.17 -1.17
CA PHE A 60 -13.69 42.42 -0.13
C PHE A 60 -15.06 43.03 0.23
N GLU A 61 -15.37 44.26 -0.17
CA GLU A 61 -16.68 44.91 0.04
C GLU A 61 -17.20 44.78 1.49
N ASN A 62 -16.32 44.92 2.49
CA ASN A 62 -16.58 44.74 3.93
C ASN A 62 -16.93 43.28 4.36
N ASP A 63 -16.83 42.30 3.49
CA ASP A 63 -16.98 40.86 3.81
C ASP A 63 -15.71 40.11 3.48
N GLY A 64 -14.73 40.13 4.40
CA GLY A 64 -13.43 39.43 4.27
C GLY A 64 -13.47 37.97 4.62
N GLN A 65 -14.57 37.43 5.15
CA GLN A 65 -14.71 36.01 5.48
C GLN A 65 -15.22 35.24 4.27
N LEU A 66 -14.26 34.63 3.54
CA LEU A 66 -14.58 33.81 2.38
C LEU A 66 -15.20 32.47 2.82
N ARG A 67 -16.27 32.08 2.13
CA ARG A 67 -17.05 30.86 2.44
C ARG A 67 -17.80 30.34 1.23
N VAL A 68 -18.18 29.08 1.31
CA VAL A 68 -19.12 28.44 0.39
C VAL A 68 -20.34 28.02 1.21
N ARG A 69 -21.55 28.27 0.72
CA ARG A 69 -22.80 27.86 1.37
C ARG A 69 -23.57 26.88 0.50
N LEU A 70 -24.07 25.83 1.12
CA LEU A 70 -25.01 24.92 0.50
C LEU A 70 -26.40 25.18 1.05
N VAL A 71 -27.34 25.46 0.16
CA VAL A 71 -28.74 25.74 0.52
C VAL A 71 -29.63 24.75 -0.22
N VAL A 72 -30.45 24.04 0.53
CA VAL A 72 -31.43 23.08 0.01
C VAL A 72 -32.83 23.70 0.07
N ASP A 73 -33.52 23.68 -1.04
CA ASP A 73 -34.98 24.00 -1.10
C ASP A 73 -35.71 22.74 -1.59
N LYS A 74 -36.32 22.03 -0.64
CA LYS A 74 -37.06 20.79 -0.91
C LYS A 74 -38.35 21.01 -1.69
N GLU A 75 -38.99 22.17 -1.53
CA GLU A 75 -40.25 22.49 -2.21
C GLU A 75 -40.03 22.71 -3.72
N ASN A 76 -38.99 23.47 -4.05
CA ASN A 76 -38.59 23.76 -5.42
C ASN A 76 -37.61 22.75 -6.01
N ARG A 77 -37.19 21.77 -5.20
CA ARG A 77 -36.21 20.73 -5.57
C ARG A 77 -34.90 21.33 -6.09
N THR A 78 -34.37 22.33 -5.38
CA THR A 78 -33.15 22.99 -5.77
C THR A 78 -32.04 22.79 -4.71
N LEU A 79 -30.81 22.65 -5.20
CA LEU A 79 -29.60 22.77 -4.41
C LEU A 79 -28.81 23.96 -4.92
N THR A 80 -28.52 24.90 -4.05
CA THR A 80 -27.73 26.10 -4.37
C THR A 80 -26.35 25.98 -3.74
N ILE A 81 -25.31 26.15 -4.55
CA ILE A 81 -23.92 26.29 -4.12
C ILE A 81 -23.55 27.77 -4.30
N SER A 82 -23.36 28.47 -3.19
CA SER A 82 -23.13 29.93 -3.16
C SER A 82 -21.71 30.21 -2.63
N ASP A 83 -20.93 31.01 -3.36
CA ASP A 83 -19.64 31.53 -2.92
C ASP A 83 -19.69 33.08 -2.82
N ASN A 84 -18.89 33.66 -1.94
CA ASN A 84 -18.64 35.10 -1.87
C ASN A 84 -17.24 35.45 -2.41
N GLY A 85 -16.78 34.72 -3.43
CA GLY A 85 -15.50 34.91 -4.12
C GLY A 85 -15.50 36.11 -5.09
N ILE A 86 -14.63 36.01 -6.10
CA ILE A 86 -14.40 37.10 -7.07
C ILE A 86 -15.62 37.41 -7.96
N GLY A 87 -16.54 36.45 -8.17
CA GLY A 87 -17.63 36.54 -9.10
C GLY A 87 -17.22 36.71 -10.56
N MET A 88 -18.21 36.99 -11.43
CA MET A 88 -18.00 37.14 -12.87
C MET A 88 -18.80 38.33 -13.42
N THR A 89 -18.19 38.99 -14.40
CA THR A 89 -18.91 39.99 -15.22
C THR A 89 -19.74 39.27 -16.30
N ARG A 90 -20.66 40.03 -16.98
CA ARG A 90 -21.46 39.47 -18.07
C ARG A 90 -20.63 38.81 -19.17
N ASP A 91 -19.58 39.50 -19.60
CA ASP A 91 -18.70 38.94 -20.65
C ASP A 91 -18.00 37.69 -20.20
N GLN A 92 -17.53 37.63 -18.95
CA GLN A 92 -16.93 36.47 -18.36
C GLN A 92 -17.91 35.28 -18.23
N VAL A 93 -19.15 35.53 -17.85
CA VAL A 93 -20.19 34.49 -17.80
C VAL A 93 -20.45 33.89 -19.18
N ILE A 94 -20.61 34.75 -20.22
CA ILE A 94 -20.79 34.29 -21.61
C ILE A 94 -19.57 33.49 -22.08
N GLU A 95 -18.38 33.95 -21.77
CA GLU A 95 -17.13 33.32 -22.22
C GLU A 95 -16.81 32.03 -21.50
N HIS A 96 -16.91 32.00 -20.15
CA HIS A 96 -16.49 30.86 -19.32
C HIS A 96 -17.56 29.77 -19.21
N LEU A 97 -18.84 30.13 -19.17
CA LEU A 97 -19.95 29.17 -19.08
C LEU A 97 -20.56 28.86 -20.46
N GLY A 98 -20.32 29.69 -21.46
CA GLY A 98 -20.80 29.48 -22.83
C GLY A 98 -19.81 28.73 -23.73
N THR A 99 -18.57 28.55 -23.32
CA THR A 99 -17.54 27.83 -24.10
C THR A 99 -17.04 26.60 -23.36
N ILE A 100 -17.37 25.44 -23.89
CA ILE A 100 -16.95 24.15 -23.32
C ILE A 100 -15.41 24.01 -23.37
N ALA A 101 -14.83 23.47 -22.27
CA ALA A 101 -13.38 23.32 -22.08
C ALA A 101 -12.60 24.65 -22.04
N LYS A 102 -13.25 25.78 -21.76
CA LYS A 102 -12.60 27.05 -21.48
C LYS A 102 -12.54 27.29 -19.97
N SER A 103 -11.33 27.45 -19.44
CA SER A 103 -11.11 27.67 -18.02
C SER A 103 -10.61 29.07 -17.72
N GLY A 104 -11.41 29.86 -17.00
CA GLY A 104 -10.98 31.17 -16.46
C GLY A 104 -9.89 31.04 -15.39
N THR A 105 -9.72 29.84 -14.82
CA THR A 105 -8.62 29.51 -13.92
C THR A 105 -7.32 29.33 -14.69
N ALA A 106 -7.35 28.62 -15.83
CA ALA A 106 -6.18 28.48 -16.70
C ALA A 106 -5.72 29.82 -17.31
N GLU A 107 -6.65 30.73 -17.62
CA GLU A 107 -6.32 32.08 -18.07
C GLU A 107 -5.69 32.92 -16.96
N PHE A 108 -6.21 32.82 -15.75
CA PHE A 108 -5.65 33.51 -14.59
C PHE A 108 -4.19 33.05 -14.34
N PHE A 109 -3.90 31.74 -14.41
CA PHE A 109 -2.54 31.19 -14.30
C PHE A 109 -1.57 31.75 -15.36
N LYS A 110 -2.00 31.88 -16.60
CA LYS A 110 -1.15 32.40 -17.69
C LYS A 110 -0.75 33.86 -17.47
N ASN A 111 -1.55 34.61 -16.71
CA ASN A 111 -1.31 36.01 -16.40
C ASN A 111 -0.49 36.24 -15.13
N LEU A 112 -0.23 35.16 -14.34
CA LEU A 112 0.66 35.20 -13.20
C LEU A 112 2.11 35.04 -13.65
N SER A 113 3.02 35.87 -13.14
CA SER A 113 4.46 35.83 -13.48
C SER A 113 5.30 35.17 -12.38
N GLY A 114 6.21 34.28 -12.77
CA GLY A 114 7.25 33.72 -11.87
C GLY A 114 6.71 32.91 -10.70
N ASP A 115 7.19 33.19 -9.49
CA ASP A 115 6.85 32.44 -8.26
C ASP A 115 5.37 32.56 -7.85
N GLN A 116 4.69 33.63 -8.28
CA GLN A 116 3.26 33.82 -8.00
C GLN A 116 2.36 32.72 -8.59
N GLY A 117 2.76 32.17 -9.74
CA GLY A 117 2.07 31.03 -10.35
C GLY A 117 2.19 29.74 -9.54
N ARG A 118 3.31 29.57 -8.82
CA ARG A 118 3.56 28.41 -7.96
C ARG A 118 2.80 28.47 -6.63
N ASP A 119 2.60 29.67 -6.12
CA ASP A 119 1.88 29.87 -4.84
C ASP A 119 0.35 29.80 -4.98
N SER A 120 -0.19 29.83 -6.20
CA SER A 120 -1.62 29.75 -6.44
C SER A 120 -2.09 28.30 -6.51
N GLN A 121 -2.97 27.89 -5.59
CA GLN A 121 -3.49 26.52 -5.48
C GLN A 121 -4.81 26.34 -6.22
N LEU A 122 -4.91 26.84 -7.46
CA LEU A 122 -6.12 26.80 -8.26
C LEU A 122 -6.26 25.49 -9.04
N ILE A 123 -7.42 24.82 -8.96
CA ILE A 123 -7.63 23.44 -9.41
C ILE A 123 -8.37 23.35 -10.75
N GLY A 124 -9.26 24.28 -11.05
CA GLY A 124 -10.18 24.28 -12.19
C GLY A 124 -9.55 24.52 -13.55
N GLN A 125 -8.55 23.72 -13.96
CA GLN A 125 -7.76 23.95 -15.17
C GLN A 125 -8.43 23.47 -16.47
N PHE A 126 -9.33 22.48 -16.42
CA PHE A 126 -9.89 21.83 -17.63
C PHE A 126 -11.10 22.52 -18.22
N GLY A 127 -11.81 23.39 -17.45
CA GLY A 127 -13.01 24.08 -17.92
C GLY A 127 -14.22 23.17 -18.21
N VAL A 128 -14.25 21.98 -17.62
CA VAL A 128 -15.33 20.99 -17.80
C VAL A 128 -16.06 20.66 -16.52
N GLY A 129 -15.45 20.90 -15.35
CA GLY A 129 -16.00 20.55 -14.04
C GLY A 129 -17.39 21.17 -13.76
N PHE A 130 -17.66 22.38 -14.25
CA PHE A 130 -18.97 23.03 -14.13
C PHE A 130 -20.09 22.20 -14.73
N TYR A 131 -19.87 21.58 -15.89
CA TYR A 131 -20.90 20.81 -16.59
C TYR A 131 -21.27 19.50 -15.91
N SER A 132 -20.52 19.08 -14.89
CA SER A 132 -20.91 17.97 -14.02
C SER A 132 -22.23 18.23 -13.27
N ALA A 133 -22.64 19.50 -13.14
CA ALA A 133 -23.95 19.91 -12.62
C ALA A 133 -25.13 19.23 -13.34
N PHE A 134 -24.98 18.98 -14.65
CA PHE A 134 -26.01 18.33 -15.46
C PHE A 134 -26.09 16.80 -15.25
N ILE A 135 -25.22 16.21 -14.45
CA ILE A 135 -25.37 14.82 -13.99
C ILE A 135 -26.65 14.68 -13.14
N VAL A 136 -26.91 15.65 -12.28
CA VAL A 136 -27.99 15.61 -11.27
C VAL A 136 -29.12 16.63 -11.52
N ALA A 137 -28.91 17.59 -12.42
CA ALA A 137 -29.85 18.67 -12.67
C ALA A 137 -30.40 18.68 -14.09
N ASP A 138 -31.71 18.94 -14.25
CA ASP A 138 -32.35 19.18 -15.54
C ASP A 138 -32.09 20.61 -16.05
N LYS A 139 -31.90 21.54 -15.11
CA LYS A 139 -31.64 22.93 -15.40
C LYS A 139 -30.64 23.50 -14.38
N VAL A 140 -29.73 24.32 -14.86
CA VAL A 140 -28.75 25.03 -14.03
C VAL A 140 -28.93 26.54 -14.24
N THR A 141 -29.11 27.28 -13.13
CA THR A 141 -29.16 28.74 -13.11
C THR A 141 -27.92 29.24 -12.35
N VAL A 142 -27.18 30.17 -12.95
CA VAL A 142 -26.01 30.81 -12.31
C VAL A 142 -26.29 32.30 -12.17
N VAL A 143 -26.20 32.81 -10.93
CA VAL A 143 -26.34 34.25 -10.64
C VAL A 143 -25.00 34.74 -10.10
N SER A 144 -24.36 35.67 -10.80
CA SER A 144 -23.03 36.16 -10.43
C SER A 144 -22.90 37.65 -10.50
N ARG A 145 -22.08 38.21 -9.57
CA ARG A 145 -21.65 39.63 -9.61
C ARG A 145 -20.15 39.69 -9.30
N ALA A 146 -19.41 40.34 -10.17
CA ALA A 146 -17.99 40.54 -9.98
C ALA A 146 -17.71 41.49 -8.80
N ALA A 147 -16.67 41.22 -8.03
CA ALA A 147 -16.19 42.07 -6.95
C ALA A 147 -15.80 43.47 -7.50
N GLY A 148 -16.19 44.52 -6.77
CA GLY A 148 -15.95 45.90 -7.15
C GLY A 148 -16.94 46.48 -8.19
N THR A 149 -18.00 45.73 -8.55
CA THR A 149 -19.08 46.21 -9.44
C THR A 149 -20.35 46.52 -8.66
N ALA A 150 -21.20 47.39 -9.21
CA ALA A 150 -22.47 47.77 -8.57
C ALA A 150 -23.49 46.61 -8.55
N PRO A 151 -24.44 46.57 -7.59
CA PRO A 151 -25.45 45.53 -7.49
C PRO A 151 -26.25 45.28 -8.78
N GLU A 152 -26.54 46.31 -9.54
CA GLU A 152 -27.29 46.25 -10.80
C GLU A 152 -26.50 45.63 -11.96
N GLN A 153 -25.21 45.40 -11.78
CA GLN A 153 -24.33 44.73 -12.74
C GLN A 153 -24.27 43.21 -12.52
N GLY A 154 -25.14 42.66 -11.70
CA GLY A 154 -25.34 41.23 -11.58
C GLY A 154 -25.83 40.62 -12.89
N VAL A 155 -25.48 39.37 -13.13
CA VAL A 155 -25.82 38.61 -14.32
C VAL A 155 -26.40 37.26 -13.96
N GLN A 156 -27.46 36.84 -14.64
CA GLN A 156 -28.05 35.52 -14.58
C GLN A 156 -27.78 34.80 -15.89
N TRP A 157 -27.24 33.57 -15.79
CA TRP A 157 -27.09 32.61 -16.88
C TRP A 157 -27.96 31.40 -16.57
N GLU A 158 -28.61 30.84 -17.59
CA GLU A 158 -29.46 29.68 -17.41
C GLU A 158 -29.37 28.76 -18.61
N SER A 159 -29.31 27.42 -18.36
CA SER A 159 -29.32 26.41 -19.41
C SER A 159 -29.94 25.10 -18.93
N GLU A 160 -30.54 24.36 -19.84
CA GLU A 160 -31.03 22.99 -19.68
C GLU A 160 -30.03 21.95 -20.18
N GLY A 161 -28.80 22.35 -20.57
CA GLY A 161 -27.79 21.45 -21.07
C GLY A 161 -28.00 20.95 -22.51
N GLU A 162 -28.94 21.55 -23.24
CA GLU A 162 -29.32 21.15 -24.61
C GLU A 162 -28.61 21.94 -25.72
N GLY A 163 -27.48 22.59 -25.37
CA GLY A 163 -26.63 23.30 -26.34
C GLY A 163 -26.96 24.79 -26.51
N SER A 164 -27.90 25.34 -25.72
CA SER A 164 -28.22 26.75 -25.65
C SER A 164 -28.27 27.25 -24.21
N PHE A 165 -28.09 28.54 -24.02
CA PHE A 165 -28.20 29.21 -22.73
C PHE A 165 -28.78 30.63 -22.91
N THR A 166 -29.37 31.16 -21.85
CA THR A 166 -29.86 32.54 -21.79
C THR A 166 -29.04 33.36 -20.82
N VAL A 167 -28.88 34.65 -21.06
CA VAL A 167 -28.19 35.58 -20.18
C VAL A 167 -29.07 36.84 -19.98
N ALA A 168 -29.32 37.19 -18.72
CA ALA A 168 -30.10 38.37 -18.31
C ALA A 168 -29.32 39.21 -17.29
N ASP A 169 -29.59 40.51 -17.25
CA ASP A 169 -29.09 41.38 -16.19
C ASP A 169 -30.02 41.26 -14.97
N VAL A 170 -29.45 41.15 -13.79
CA VAL A 170 -30.19 41.04 -12.52
C VAL A 170 -29.52 41.89 -11.44
N THR A 171 -30.24 42.24 -10.41
CA THR A 171 -29.65 42.88 -9.23
C THR A 171 -29.17 41.79 -8.25
N LYS A 172 -27.90 41.81 -7.87
CA LYS A 172 -27.32 40.95 -6.85
C LYS A 172 -26.53 41.79 -5.85
N GLU A 173 -27.03 41.85 -4.62
CA GLU A 173 -26.47 42.70 -3.56
C GLU A 173 -25.04 42.29 -3.16
N SER A 174 -24.78 40.99 -3.02
CA SER A 174 -23.46 40.47 -2.65
C SER A 174 -22.63 40.11 -3.88
N ARG A 175 -21.31 40.28 -3.80
CA ARG A 175 -20.38 39.72 -4.79
C ARG A 175 -20.38 38.19 -4.73
N GLY A 176 -19.80 37.55 -5.73
CA GLY A 176 -19.64 36.10 -5.80
C GLY A 176 -20.65 35.43 -6.72
N THR A 177 -20.81 34.14 -6.61
CA THR A 177 -21.60 33.33 -7.55
C THR A 177 -22.49 32.35 -6.81
N ASP A 178 -23.77 32.28 -7.24
CA ASP A 178 -24.74 31.27 -6.81
C ASP A 178 -24.96 30.31 -8.00
N VAL A 179 -24.71 29.04 -7.83
CA VAL A 179 -25.02 27.97 -8.79
C VAL A 179 -26.23 27.21 -8.26
N ILE A 180 -27.36 27.35 -8.92
CA ILE A 180 -28.66 26.80 -8.53
C ILE A 180 -28.93 25.59 -9.43
N LEU A 181 -28.97 24.39 -8.85
CA LEU A 181 -29.26 23.15 -9.51
C LEU A 181 -30.74 22.80 -9.33
N HIS A 182 -31.50 22.73 -10.42
CA HIS A 182 -32.87 22.19 -10.42
C HIS A 182 -32.75 20.67 -10.59
N LEU A 183 -32.88 19.91 -9.48
CA LEU A 183 -32.58 18.49 -9.44
C LEU A 183 -33.62 17.66 -10.17
N ARG A 184 -33.16 16.63 -10.85
CA ARG A 184 -34.01 15.60 -11.46
C ARG A 184 -34.80 14.85 -10.40
N ALA A 185 -35.91 14.25 -10.80
CA ALA A 185 -36.80 13.53 -9.90
C ALA A 185 -36.12 12.34 -9.20
N GLU A 186 -35.18 11.69 -9.88
CA GLU A 186 -34.41 10.56 -9.37
C GLU A 186 -33.20 10.93 -8.48
N GLU A 187 -32.92 12.23 -8.28
CA GLU A 187 -31.74 12.71 -7.56
C GLU A 187 -32.11 13.36 -6.20
N ASP A 188 -33.23 12.97 -5.61
CA ASP A 188 -33.71 13.47 -4.31
C ASP A 188 -32.74 13.20 -3.15
N GLU A 189 -31.83 12.25 -3.30
CA GLU A 189 -30.80 12.01 -2.30
C GLU A 189 -29.95 13.26 -1.99
N PHE A 190 -29.78 14.17 -2.95
CA PHE A 190 -29.03 15.41 -2.78
C PHE A 190 -29.88 16.59 -2.21
N LEU A 191 -31.12 16.34 -1.84
CA LEU A 191 -31.94 17.24 -1.00
C LEU A 191 -31.86 16.86 0.49
N ASP A 192 -31.10 15.84 0.84
CA ASP A 192 -30.88 15.38 2.20
C ASP A 192 -29.60 15.97 2.79
N ASP A 193 -29.70 16.63 3.93
CA ASP A 193 -28.59 17.32 4.58
C ASP A 193 -27.48 16.37 5.00
N TRP A 194 -27.83 15.18 5.49
CA TRP A 194 -26.84 14.18 5.91
C TRP A 194 -26.02 13.70 4.70
N ARG A 195 -26.72 13.49 3.57
CA ARG A 195 -26.07 13.07 2.31
C ARG A 195 -25.08 14.12 1.82
N LEU A 196 -25.47 15.38 1.81
CA LEU A 196 -24.59 16.48 1.41
C LEU A 196 -23.38 16.61 2.34
N ARG A 197 -23.59 16.54 3.67
CA ARG A 197 -22.50 16.54 4.67
C ARG A 197 -21.51 15.40 4.42
N SER A 198 -21.99 14.20 4.12
CA SER A 198 -21.16 13.04 3.79
C SER A 198 -20.33 13.29 2.54
N VAL A 199 -20.90 13.85 1.48
CA VAL A 199 -20.18 14.16 0.23
C VAL A 199 -19.14 15.27 0.47
N VAL A 200 -19.48 16.34 1.22
CA VAL A 200 -18.53 17.41 1.58
C VAL A 200 -17.37 16.86 2.39
N SER A 201 -17.65 16.07 3.41
CA SER A 201 -16.61 15.44 4.24
C SER A 201 -15.68 14.53 3.43
N LYS A 202 -16.22 13.82 2.44
CA LYS A 202 -15.43 12.91 1.60
C LYS A 202 -14.51 13.66 0.62
N TYR A 203 -15.03 14.67 -0.08
CA TYR A 203 -14.35 15.26 -1.23
C TYR A 203 -13.75 16.64 -0.97
N SER A 204 -14.28 17.41 -0.01
CA SER A 204 -13.99 18.82 0.19
C SER A 204 -13.64 19.18 1.64
N ASP A 205 -13.32 18.18 2.48
CA ASP A 205 -13.05 18.39 3.91
C ASP A 205 -11.86 19.32 4.15
N HIS A 206 -10.86 19.30 3.29
CA HIS A 206 -9.58 19.97 3.48
C HIS A 206 -9.32 21.15 2.54
N ILE A 207 -10.32 21.61 1.77
CA ILE A 207 -10.19 22.84 0.98
C ILE A 207 -10.00 24.05 1.88
N SER A 208 -9.40 25.13 1.34
CA SER A 208 -8.99 26.30 2.13
C SER A 208 -10.13 27.24 2.54
N VAL A 209 -11.36 26.88 2.20
CA VAL A 209 -12.56 27.72 2.40
C VAL A 209 -13.59 26.94 3.23
N PRO A 210 -14.19 27.55 4.28
CA PRO A 210 -15.30 26.95 5.00
C PRO A 210 -16.49 26.67 4.07
N VAL A 211 -17.03 25.45 4.17
CA VAL A 211 -18.32 25.07 3.59
C VAL A 211 -19.34 25.07 4.71
N GLU A 212 -20.39 25.86 4.55
CA GLU A 212 -21.43 26.07 5.56
C GLU A 212 -22.76 25.50 5.07
N MET A 213 -23.50 24.86 5.96
CA MET A 213 -24.88 24.44 5.77
C MET A 213 -25.74 25.02 6.89
N PHE A 214 -26.98 25.40 6.57
CA PHE A 214 -27.89 25.93 7.57
C PHE A 214 -28.46 24.80 8.42
N LYS A 215 -28.28 24.92 9.73
CA LYS A 215 -28.88 24.02 10.71
C LYS A 215 -30.15 24.67 11.24
N GLU A 216 -31.27 24.02 11.00
CA GLU A 216 -32.55 24.52 11.52
C GLU A 216 -32.53 24.57 13.05
N GLY A 217 -33.12 25.63 13.59
CA GLY A 217 -33.30 25.76 15.02
C GLY A 217 -34.34 24.77 15.55
N THR A 218 -34.34 24.55 16.82
CA THR A 218 -35.38 23.75 17.50
C THR A 218 -36.47 24.68 18.00
N PRO A 219 -37.76 24.35 17.80
CA PRO A 219 -38.86 25.15 18.38
C PRO A 219 -38.90 25.00 19.91
N ASP A 220 -39.49 25.98 20.56
CA ASP A 220 -39.81 25.87 21.98
C ASP A 220 -40.73 24.65 22.20
N ARG A 221 -40.43 23.87 23.23
CA ARG A 221 -41.24 22.70 23.59
C ARG A 221 -41.53 22.67 25.08
N GLU A 222 -42.73 22.23 25.44
CA GLU A 222 -43.07 21.94 26.83
C GLU A 222 -42.76 20.50 27.17
N GLU A 223 -41.96 20.27 28.20
CA GLU A 223 -41.63 18.95 28.73
C GLU A 223 -41.75 19.03 30.26
N ASP A 224 -42.57 18.15 30.86
CA ASP A 224 -42.88 18.09 32.30
C ASP A 224 -43.35 19.42 32.92
N GLY A 225 -44.00 20.32 32.14
CA GLY A 225 -44.52 21.61 32.63
C GLY A 225 -43.47 22.72 32.65
N GLU A 226 -42.27 22.49 32.16
CA GLU A 226 -41.24 23.51 31.91
C GLU A 226 -41.10 23.80 30.44
N THR A 227 -41.00 25.09 30.09
CA THR A 227 -40.76 25.53 28.69
C THR A 227 -39.26 25.42 28.41
N ILE A 228 -38.88 24.45 27.59
CA ILE A 228 -37.51 24.37 27.03
C ILE A 228 -37.47 25.32 25.84
N VAL A 229 -36.69 26.40 26.00
CA VAL A 229 -36.50 27.39 24.93
C VAL A 229 -35.74 26.75 23.77
N GLY A 230 -36.30 26.85 22.58
CA GLY A 230 -35.67 26.39 21.36
C GLY A 230 -34.39 27.16 21.02
N THR A 231 -33.61 26.62 20.14
CA THR A 231 -32.39 27.28 19.64
C THR A 231 -32.68 27.92 18.27
N PRO A 232 -32.19 29.14 18.01
CA PRO A 232 -32.28 29.72 16.68
C PRO A 232 -31.47 28.89 15.67
N GLY A 233 -31.89 28.90 14.39
CA GLY A 233 -31.11 28.32 13.32
C GLY A 233 -29.80 29.08 13.11
N GLU A 234 -28.76 28.36 12.75
CA GLU A 234 -27.43 28.90 12.54
C GLU A 234 -26.72 28.26 11.34
N TRP A 235 -25.76 29.00 10.76
CA TRP A 235 -24.85 28.42 9.78
C TRP A 235 -23.77 27.60 10.48
N GLU A 236 -23.67 26.33 10.13
CA GLU A 236 -22.69 25.38 10.67
C GLU A 236 -21.66 25.05 9.59
N GLN A 237 -20.38 25.15 9.95
CA GLN A 237 -19.31 24.70 9.08
C GLN A 237 -19.29 23.17 9.06
N VAL A 238 -19.34 22.57 7.85
CA VAL A 238 -19.45 21.13 7.63
C VAL A 238 -18.18 20.48 7.09
N ASN A 239 -17.14 21.26 6.85
CA ASN A 239 -15.80 20.77 6.50
C ASN A 239 -14.77 21.28 7.49
N ARG A 240 -13.59 20.68 7.53
CA ARG A 240 -12.49 21.12 8.40
C ARG A 240 -11.83 22.41 7.92
N ALA A 241 -11.89 22.71 6.63
CA ALA A 241 -11.27 23.85 5.96
C ALA A 241 -9.74 24.01 6.24
N THR A 242 -9.11 22.99 6.80
CA THR A 242 -7.68 22.93 7.10
C THR A 242 -7.12 21.58 6.71
N ALA A 243 -5.98 21.58 6.05
CA ALA A 243 -5.25 20.37 5.75
C ALA A 243 -4.05 20.27 6.69
N LEU A 244 -4.07 19.32 7.62
CA LEU A 244 -3.01 19.15 8.62
C LEU A 244 -1.64 19.07 7.96
N TRP A 245 -1.55 18.33 6.85
CA TRP A 245 -0.29 18.10 6.13
C TRP A 245 0.29 19.34 5.44
N THR A 246 -0.47 20.44 5.34
CA THR A 246 0.05 21.70 4.78
C THR A 246 0.67 22.61 5.82
N ARG A 247 0.44 22.34 7.12
CA ARG A 247 0.99 23.10 8.23
C ARG A 247 2.46 22.77 8.46
N ASN A 248 3.17 23.69 9.10
CA ASN A 248 4.55 23.45 9.48
C ASN A 248 4.62 22.27 10.49
N PRO A 249 5.39 21.18 10.21
CA PRO A 249 5.49 20.04 11.11
C PRO A 249 5.91 20.38 12.55
N LYS A 250 6.66 21.49 12.73
CA LYS A 250 7.12 21.93 14.06
C LYS A 250 6.03 22.55 14.93
N GLU A 251 4.90 22.91 14.33
CA GLU A 251 3.76 23.57 14.99
C GLU A 251 2.61 22.57 15.26
N ILE A 252 2.73 21.35 14.79
CA ILE A 252 1.72 20.31 14.94
C ILE A 252 2.12 19.42 16.12
N LYS A 253 1.18 19.20 17.03
CA LYS A 253 1.39 18.31 18.18
C LYS A 253 1.14 16.86 17.80
N ASP A 254 1.70 15.95 18.57
CA ASP A 254 1.56 14.50 18.35
C ASP A 254 0.10 14.05 18.44
N GLU A 255 -0.70 14.65 19.33
CA GLU A 255 -2.13 14.35 19.46
C GLU A 255 -2.91 14.71 18.18
N GLU A 256 -2.53 15.82 17.50
CA GLU A 256 -3.16 16.21 16.24
C GLU A 256 -2.85 15.22 15.11
N TYR A 257 -1.61 14.68 15.09
CA TYR A 257 -1.25 13.61 14.14
C TYR A 257 -2.00 12.31 14.43
N GLN A 258 -2.17 11.93 15.68
CA GLN A 258 -2.89 10.73 16.10
C GLN A 258 -4.38 10.82 15.77
N GLU A 259 -5.02 11.95 16.07
CA GLU A 259 -6.41 12.17 15.71
C GLU A 259 -6.65 12.19 14.20
N PHE A 260 -5.73 12.80 13.47
CA PHE A 260 -5.80 12.80 12.01
C PHE A 260 -5.65 11.39 11.43
N TYR A 261 -4.76 10.58 12.00
CA TYR A 261 -4.61 9.17 11.62
C TYR A 261 -5.93 8.39 11.79
N LYS A 262 -6.56 8.50 12.95
CA LYS A 262 -7.83 7.81 13.23
C LYS A 262 -8.90 8.16 12.21
N HIS A 263 -8.94 9.42 11.80
CA HIS A 263 -9.86 9.88 10.76
C HIS A 263 -9.52 9.31 9.38
N VAL A 264 -8.23 9.35 8.98
CA VAL A 264 -7.80 8.93 7.62
C VAL A 264 -7.82 7.41 7.46
N ALA A 265 -7.39 6.68 8.50
CA ALA A 265 -7.29 5.22 8.47
C ALA A 265 -8.58 4.52 8.90
N HIS A 266 -9.58 5.26 9.43
CA HIS A 266 -10.79 4.72 10.06
C HIS A 266 -10.44 3.73 11.18
N ASP A 267 -9.39 4.04 11.94
CA ASP A 267 -8.87 3.27 13.05
C ASP A 267 -9.24 3.96 14.38
N PHE A 268 -9.31 3.19 15.46
CA PHE A 268 -9.60 3.69 16.81
C PHE A 268 -8.35 3.78 17.69
N GLU A 269 -7.27 3.09 17.29
CA GLU A 269 -6.01 3.10 18.01
C GLU A 269 -5.08 4.21 17.47
N ASP A 270 -4.08 4.57 18.27
CA ASP A 270 -3.05 5.50 17.84
C ASP A 270 -2.09 4.79 16.85
N PRO A 271 -1.52 5.52 15.88
CA PRO A 271 -0.54 4.93 14.97
C PRO A 271 0.75 4.57 15.72
N LEU A 272 1.40 3.51 15.28
CA LEU A 272 2.70 3.13 15.79
C LEU A 272 3.76 4.18 15.45
N LEU A 273 3.72 4.70 14.24
CA LEU A 273 4.75 5.60 13.69
C LEU A 273 4.13 6.49 12.62
N TRP A 274 4.61 7.72 12.50
CA TRP A 274 4.26 8.59 11.39
C TRP A 274 5.44 9.40 10.88
N GLY A 275 5.30 9.88 9.66
CA GLY A 275 6.29 10.76 9.03
C GLY A 275 5.61 11.81 8.17
N HIS A 276 5.83 13.06 8.51
CA HIS A 276 5.38 14.22 7.74
C HIS A 276 6.55 14.76 6.91
N ASN A 277 6.38 14.85 5.61
CA ASN A 277 7.44 15.28 4.69
C ASN A 277 6.87 16.21 3.63
N ARG A 278 7.49 17.38 3.47
CA ARG A 278 7.21 18.34 2.41
C ARG A 278 8.42 18.43 1.50
N VAL A 279 8.21 18.26 0.23
CA VAL A 279 9.22 18.33 -0.81
C VAL A 279 8.90 19.49 -1.74
N GLU A 280 9.86 20.38 -1.90
CA GLU A 280 9.82 21.54 -2.79
C GLU A 280 10.93 21.40 -3.83
N GLY A 281 10.66 21.69 -5.09
CA GLY A 281 11.66 21.61 -6.16
C GLY A 281 11.06 21.33 -7.52
N ALA A 282 11.68 20.40 -8.26
CA ALA A 282 11.18 19.98 -9.59
C ALA A 282 9.84 19.23 -9.52
N GLN A 283 9.51 18.69 -8.38
CA GLN A 283 8.21 18.10 -8.02
C GLN A 283 7.84 18.58 -6.62
N GLU A 284 6.65 19.13 -6.50
CA GLU A 284 6.12 19.62 -5.22
C GLU A 284 5.05 18.67 -4.70
N TYR A 285 5.30 18.12 -3.52
CA TYR A 285 4.33 17.28 -2.84
C TYR A 285 4.53 17.25 -1.34
N THR A 286 3.48 16.96 -0.63
CA THR A 286 3.49 16.65 0.80
C THR A 286 3.01 15.23 1.01
N SER A 287 3.73 14.48 1.85
CA SER A 287 3.30 13.16 2.28
C SER A 287 3.21 13.10 3.80
N LEU A 288 2.09 12.61 4.31
CA LEU A 288 1.89 12.31 5.72
C LEU A 288 1.55 10.82 5.81
N LEU A 289 2.56 10.02 6.18
CA LEU A 289 2.52 8.56 6.14
C LEU A 289 2.46 8.02 7.55
N TYR A 290 1.64 6.99 7.76
CA TYR A 290 1.41 6.33 9.04
C TYR A 290 1.63 4.83 8.94
N VAL A 291 2.19 4.26 9.99
CA VAL A 291 2.21 2.82 10.23
C VAL A 291 1.23 2.53 11.36
N PRO A 292 0.21 1.70 11.16
CA PRO A 292 -0.74 1.29 12.19
C PRO A 292 -0.06 0.60 13.37
N ALA A 293 -0.70 0.59 14.53
CA ALA A 293 -0.21 -0.16 15.70
C ALA A 293 -0.47 -1.66 15.58
N ARG A 294 -1.51 -2.05 14.81
CA ARG A 294 -1.90 -3.45 14.56
C ARG A 294 -2.18 -3.69 13.09
N ALA A 295 -1.95 -4.92 12.68
CA ALA A 295 -2.32 -5.37 11.35
C ALA A 295 -3.85 -5.44 11.21
N PRO A 296 -4.45 -4.82 10.18
CA PRO A 296 -5.84 -5.01 9.88
C PRO A 296 -6.11 -6.49 9.53
N PHE A 297 -7.30 -6.99 9.90
CA PHE A 297 -7.66 -8.40 9.70
C PHE A 297 -7.63 -8.86 8.24
N ASP A 298 -7.77 -7.93 7.33
CA ASP A 298 -7.80 -8.10 5.87
C ASP A 298 -6.45 -7.85 5.17
N LEU A 299 -5.38 -7.64 5.94
CA LEU A 299 -4.02 -7.34 5.41
C LEU A 299 -3.55 -8.32 4.34
N TYR A 300 -3.94 -9.58 4.44
CA TYR A 300 -3.57 -10.65 3.52
C TYR A 300 -4.61 -10.94 2.43
N ASN A 301 -5.73 -10.19 2.42
CA ASN A 301 -6.73 -10.30 1.37
C ASN A 301 -6.26 -9.52 0.13
N ARG A 302 -5.98 -10.24 -0.97
CA ARG A 302 -5.47 -9.65 -2.22
C ARG A 302 -6.52 -8.84 -2.99
N ASP A 303 -7.79 -9.05 -2.71
CA ASP A 303 -8.89 -8.33 -3.35
C ASP A 303 -9.16 -6.97 -2.67
N GLN A 304 -8.57 -6.75 -1.49
CA GLN A 304 -8.69 -5.49 -0.76
C GLN A 304 -7.77 -4.45 -1.38
N LYS A 305 -8.34 -3.32 -1.74
CA LYS A 305 -7.57 -2.17 -2.18
C LYS A 305 -6.76 -1.59 -1.03
N HIS A 306 -5.57 -1.15 -1.32
CA HIS A 306 -4.65 -0.54 -0.36
C HIS A 306 -4.02 0.72 -0.98
N GLY A 307 -3.43 1.56 -0.17
CA GLY A 307 -2.73 2.74 -0.66
C GLY A 307 -2.98 3.98 0.19
N LEU A 308 -2.62 5.11 -0.39
CA LEU A 308 -2.74 6.41 0.25
C LEU A 308 -4.00 7.14 -0.24
N LYS A 309 -4.54 8.03 0.61
CA LYS A 309 -5.50 9.02 0.13
C LYS A 309 -4.76 10.04 -0.72
N LEU A 310 -5.15 10.15 -1.98
CA LEU A 310 -4.54 11.07 -2.91
C LEU A 310 -5.30 12.38 -2.96
N TYR A 311 -4.57 13.46 -2.81
CA TYR A 311 -5.04 14.82 -3.02
C TYR A 311 -4.21 15.51 -4.10
N VAL A 312 -4.81 16.43 -4.79
CA VAL A 312 -4.13 17.40 -5.65
C VAL A 312 -4.61 18.77 -5.24
N GLN A 313 -3.68 19.60 -4.74
CA GLN A 313 -3.98 20.94 -4.24
C GLN A 313 -5.12 20.91 -3.18
N ARG A 314 -5.04 19.97 -2.23
CA ARG A 314 -6.02 19.74 -1.13
C ARG A 314 -7.39 19.22 -1.55
N VAL A 315 -7.63 19.02 -2.85
CA VAL A 315 -8.85 18.38 -3.32
C VAL A 315 -8.66 16.88 -3.39
N PHE A 316 -9.57 16.16 -2.77
CA PHE A 316 -9.58 14.70 -2.78
C PHE A 316 -9.77 14.15 -4.19
N ILE A 317 -8.89 13.24 -4.59
CA ILE A 317 -8.93 12.60 -5.89
C ILE A 317 -9.41 11.15 -5.77
N MET A 318 -8.78 10.38 -4.89
CA MET A 318 -9.15 8.98 -4.68
C MET A 318 -8.64 8.43 -3.36
N ASP A 319 -9.34 7.42 -2.85
CA ASP A 319 -8.84 6.53 -1.81
C ASP A 319 -7.97 5.44 -2.43
N ASP A 320 -7.17 4.80 -1.58
CA ASP A 320 -6.41 3.57 -1.92
C ASP A 320 -5.62 3.71 -3.22
N ALA A 321 -4.85 4.79 -3.33
CA ALA A 321 -4.00 5.03 -4.49
C ALA A 321 -2.80 4.06 -4.49
N GLU A 322 -3.04 2.81 -4.94
CA GLU A 322 -2.06 1.70 -4.97
C GLU A 322 -0.81 2.04 -5.79
N GLN A 323 -0.94 2.96 -6.75
CA GLN A 323 0.16 3.39 -7.61
C GLN A 323 1.33 4.00 -6.83
N PHE A 324 1.08 4.52 -5.62
CA PHE A 324 2.09 5.22 -4.81
C PHE A 324 2.68 4.38 -3.68
N MET A 325 2.16 3.16 -3.44
CA MET A 325 2.66 2.28 -2.40
C MET A 325 2.76 0.85 -2.93
N PRO A 326 3.95 0.19 -2.88
CA PRO A 326 4.09 -1.20 -3.30
C PRO A 326 3.36 -2.14 -2.34
N ALA A 327 3.01 -3.35 -2.81
CA ALA A 327 2.19 -4.28 -2.05
C ALA A 327 2.84 -4.74 -0.74
N TYR A 328 4.17 -4.84 -0.67
CA TYR A 328 4.86 -5.18 0.58
C TYR A 328 4.80 -4.06 1.66
N LEU A 329 4.32 -2.87 1.31
CA LEU A 329 4.05 -1.74 2.22
C LEU A 329 2.54 -1.43 2.33
N ARG A 330 1.66 -2.36 1.96
CA ARG A 330 0.20 -2.17 1.93
C ARG A 330 -0.44 -1.82 3.28
N PHE A 331 0.29 -2.03 4.38
CA PHE A 331 -0.14 -1.60 5.70
C PHE A 331 -0.02 -0.08 5.93
N VAL A 332 0.72 0.64 5.09
CA VAL A 332 0.91 2.07 5.23
C VAL A 332 -0.37 2.81 4.88
N LYS A 333 -0.79 3.70 5.75
CA LYS A 333 -1.92 4.60 5.58
C LYS A 333 -1.43 6.04 5.51
N GLY A 334 -2.29 6.95 5.06
CA GLY A 334 -1.95 8.36 5.06
C GLY A 334 -2.38 9.11 3.81
N VAL A 335 -1.74 10.25 3.63
CA VAL A 335 -2.08 11.22 2.58
C VAL A 335 -0.86 11.52 1.72
N LEU A 336 -1.09 11.61 0.42
CA LEU A 336 -0.18 12.18 -0.55
C LEU A 336 -0.91 13.34 -1.25
N ASP A 337 -0.37 14.55 -1.14
CA ASP A 337 -0.88 15.75 -1.82
C ASP A 337 0.20 16.29 -2.75
N SER A 338 -0.09 16.34 -4.05
CA SER A 338 0.86 16.76 -5.07
C SER A 338 0.30 17.92 -5.89
N ASN A 339 1.14 18.93 -6.13
CA ASN A 339 0.79 20.07 -6.99
C ASN A 339 1.00 19.76 -8.47
N ASP A 340 1.90 18.83 -8.78
CA ASP A 340 2.40 18.58 -10.15
C ASP A 340 1.86 17.29 -10.78
N LEU A 341 0.98 16.56 -10.08
CA LEU A 341 0.46 15.30 -10.59
C LEU A 341 -0.50 15.57 -11.76
N PRO A 342 -0.22 15.06 -12.97
CA PRO A 342 -1.12 15.22 -14.09
C PRO A 342 -2.38 14.37 -13.86
N LEU A 343 -3.51 15.04 -13.79
CA LEU A 343 -4.83 14.42 -13.68
C LEU A 343 -5.45 14.26 -15.08
N ASN A 344 -6.27 13.24 -15.25
CA ASN A 344 -7.19 13.18 -16.37
C ASN A 344 -8.33 14.20 -16.18
N VAL A 345 -9.18 14.35 -17.19
CA VAL A 345 -10.28 15.31 -17.16
C VAL A 345 -11.28 15.04 -16.05
N SER A 346 -11.53 13.76 -15.71
CA SER A 346 -12.46 13.36 -14.63
C SER A 346 -11.84 13.37 -13.24
N ARG A 347 -10.52 13.50 -13.13
CA ARG A 347 -9.76 13.40 -11.87
C ARG A 347 -9.97 12.09 -11.09
N GLU A 348 -10.54 11.06 -11.74
CA GLU A 348 -10.83 9.77 -11.10
C GLU A 348 -9.76 8.72 -11.40
N ILE A 349 -9.14 8.77 -12.58
CA ILE A 349 -8.16 7.79 -13.06
C ILE A 349 -6.82 8.47 -13.27
N LEU A 350 -5.80 7.97 -12.59
CA LEU A 350 -4.42 8.37 -12.83
C LEU A 350 -3.83 7.59 -13.99
N GLN A 351 -3.16 8.30 -14.88
CA GLN A 351 -2.34 7.68 -15.90
C GLN A 351 -0.97 7.35 -15.31
N ASP A 352 -0.45 6.16 -15.63
CA ASP A 352 0.92 5.79 -15.25
C ASP A 352 1.91 6.65 -16.02
N ASN A 353 2.69 7.45 -15.30
CA ASN A 353 3.65 8.39 -15.87
C ASN A 353 4.89 8.54 -14.98
N LYS A 354 5.87 9.31 -15.45
CA LYS A 354 7.15 9.51 -14.73
C LYS A 354 6.97 10.13 -13.34
N VAL A 355 5.98 10.99 -13.15
CA VAL A 355 5.69 11.64 -11.86
C VAL A 355 5.18 10.59 -10.87
N THR A 356 4.21 9.77 -11.26
CA THR A 356 3.66 8.67 -10.46
C THR A 356 4.76 7.71 -9.99
N VAL A 357 5.62 7.28 -10.92
CA VAL A 357 6.76 6.38 -10.61
C VAL A 357 7.75 7.04 -9.63
N SER A 358 8.03 8.33 -9.81
CA SER A 358 8.93 9.08 -8.92
C SER A 358 8.35 9.21 -7.52
N LEU A 359 7.06 9.56 -7.39
CA LEU A 359 6.36 9.68 -6.11
C LEU A 359 6.30 8.34 -5.38
N ARG A 360 6.01 7.24 -6.09
CA ARG A 360 6.05 5.88 -5.52
C ARG A 360 7.41 5.56 -4.90
N LYS A 361 8.50 5.81 -5.64
CA LYS A 361 9.87 5.60 -5.14
C LYS A 361 10.16 6.44 -3.91
N ALA A 362 9.74 7.70 -3.93
CA ALA A 362 9.97 8.61 -2.81
C ALA A 362 9.19 8.20 -1.55
N CYS A 363 7.91 7.83 -1.68
CA CYS A 363 7.09 7.32 -0.58
C CYS A 363 7.65 6.02 0.00
N SER A 364 8.00 5.05 -0.86
CA SER A 364 8.60 3.77 -0.43
C SER A 364 9.90 4.00 0.35
N LYS A 365 10.81 4.81 -0.20
CA LYS A 365 12.07 5.15 0.47
C LYS A 365 11.85 5.86 1.81
N ARG A 366 10.84 6.73 1.88
CA ARG A 366 10.50 7.41 3.13
C ARG A 366 10.06 6.43 4.20
N VAL A 367 9.16 5.49 3.87
CA VAL A 367 8.70 4.44 4.81
C VAL A 367 9.87 3.61 5.29
N LEU A 368 10.74 3.11 4.39
CA LEU A 368 11.91 2.32 4.76
C LEU A 368 12.86 3.10 5.69
N THR A 369 13.07 4.40 5.43
CA THR A 369 13.86 5.27 6.30
C THR A 369 13.23 5.42 7.70
N MET A 370 11.90 5.57 7.77
CA MET A 370 11.18 5.64 9.04
C MET A 370 11.33 4.35 9.85
N LEU A 371 11.18 3.19 9.19
CA LEU A 371 11.34 1.88 9.82
C LEU A 371 12.79 1.63 10.26
N ALA A 372 13.78 2.02 9.45
CA ALA A 372 15.19 1.91 9.82
C ALA A 372 15.53 2.77 11.05
N LYS A 373 14.98 3.99 11.10
CA LYS A 373 15.13 4.84 12.27
C LYS A 373 14.48 4.21 13.51
N LEU A 374 13.26 3.70 13.38
CA LEU A 374 12.56 3.02 14.46
C LEU A 374 13.35 1.81 14.97
N ALA A 375 13.86 0.96 14.07
CA ALA A 375 14.65 -0.21 14.42
C ALA A 375 15.93 0.13 15.22
N LYS A 376 16.52 1.31 14.94
CA LYS A 376 17.71 1.80 15.63
C LYS A 376 17.40 2.45 16.97
N ASP A 377 16.36 3.28 17.02
CA ASP A 377 16.11 4.19 18.14
C ASP A 377 15.21 3.55 19.22
N ASP A 378 14.34 2.58 18.85
CA ASP A 378 13.38 1.94 19.74
C ASP A 378 13.13 0.47 19.34
N ALA A 379 13.98 -0.41 19.85
CA ALA A 379 13.93 -1.85 19.55
C ALA A 379 12.62 -2.53 20.01
N GLU A 380 12.03 -2.09 21.13
CA GLU A 380 10.78 -2.66 21.63
C GLU A 380 9.60 -2.30 20.71
N LYS A 381 9.55 -1.06 20.28
CA LYS A 381 8.52 -0.59 19.36
C LYS A 381 8.70 -1.20 17.97
N TYR A 382 9.96 -1.42 17.55
CA TYR A 382 10.23 -2.15 16.32
C TYR A 382 9.83 -3.63 16.41
N ALA A 383 9.99 -4.27 17.57
CA ALA A 383 9.52 -5.64 17.77
C ALA A 383 7.99 -5.75 17.66
N LYS A 384 7.24 -4.75 18.13
CA LYS A 384 5.78 -4.67 17.90
C LYS A 384 5.45 -4.53 16.42
N PHE A 385 6.14 -3.64 15.72
CA PHE A 385 6.01 -3.51 14.27
C PHE A 385 6.27 -4.84 13.58
N TRP A 386 7.35 -5.51 13.95
CA TRP A 386 7.75 -6.76 13.33
C TRP A 386 6.74 -7.89 13.55
N SER A 387 6.16 -8.00 14.74
CA SER A 387 5.12 -9.02 15.05
C SER A 387 3.87 -8.85 14.19
N GLU A 388 3.52 -7.62 13.82
CA GLU A 388 2.32 -7.32 13.04
C GLU A 388 2.56 -7.35 11.52
N PHE A 389 3.70 -6.84 11.07
CA PHE A 389 3.94 -6.57 9.64
C PHE A 389 5.18 -7.28 9.06
N GLY A 390 5.91 -8.04 9.87
CA GLY A 390 7.14 -8.69 9.45
C GLY A 390 6.96 -9.60 8.23
N ASN A 391 5.89 -10.38 8.19
CA ASN A 391 5.60 -11.30 7.09
C ASN A 391 5.29 -10.55 5.78
N VAL A 392 4.63 -9.40 5.85
CA VAL A 392 4.38 -8.57 4.67
C VAL A 392 5.67 -7.91 4.20
N LEU A 393 6.50 -7.43 5.12
CA LEU A 393 7.79 -6.81 4.77
C LEU A 393 8.75 -7.80 4.10
N LYS A 394 8.68 -9.10 4.47
CA LYS A 394 9.45 -10.17 3.84
C LYS A 394 9.13 -10.39 2.35
N GLU A 395 7.99 -9.89 1.86
CA GLU A 395 7.66 -9.91 0.43
C GLU A 395 8.52 -8.91 -0.37
N GLY A 396 9.03 -7.87 0.30
CA GLY A 396 9.70 -6.73 -0.31
C GLY A 396 10.94 -7.06 -1.17
N PRO A 397 11.87 -7.92 -0.76
CA PRO A 397 13.04 -8.26 -1.57
C PRO A 397 12.72 -8.85 -2.94
N ALA A 398 11.55 -9.47 -3.11
CA ALA A 398 11.06 -9.97 -4.39
C ALA A 398 10.39 -8.90 -5.24
N GLU A 399 9.69 -7.93 -4.61
CA GLU A 399 8.90 -6.92 -5.30
C GLU A 399 9.68 -5.64 -5.63
N ASP A 400 10.64 -5.27 -4.79
CA ASP A 400 11.38 -4.00 -4.88
C ASP A 400 12.89 -4.25 -4.90
N TYR A 401 13.37 -4.67 -6.06
CA TYR A 401 14.79 -4.95 -6.27
C TYR A 401 15.68 -3.73 -5.98
N ALA A 402 15.19 -2.53 -6.26
CA ALA A 402 15.97 -1.29 -6.08
C ALA A 402 16.25 -0.99 -4.60
N ASN A 403 15.38 -1.39 -3.69
CA ASN A 403 15.50 -1.19 -2.25
C ASN A 403 15.83 -2.49 -1.48
N ARG A 404 16.17 -3.59 -2.19
CA ARG A 404 16.34 -4.92 -1.58
C ARG A 404 17.31 -4.93 -0.42
N GLU A 405 18.45 -4.25 -0.52
CA GLU A 405 19.44 -4.18 0.56
C GLU A 405 18.91 -3.43 1.78
N GLU A 406 18.21 -2.32 1.57
CA GLU A 406 17.61 -1.54 2.66
C GLU A 406 16.50 -2.34 3.35
N ILE A 407 15.70 -3.09 2.59
CA ILE A 407 14.67 -3.98 3.13
C ILE A 407 15.33 -5.11 3.93
N ALA A 408 16.41 -5.71 3.41
CA ALA A 408 17.12 -6.81 4.07
C ALA A 408 17.63 -6.43 5.47
N LYS A 409 18.09 -5.19 5.69
CA LYS A 409 18.50 -4.66 7.01
C LYS A 409 17.34 -4.58 8.00
N LEU A 410 16.11 -4.46 7.51
CA LEU A 410 14.91 -4.38 8.34
C LEU A 410 14.37 -5.74 8.76
N LEU A 411 14.75 -6.82 8.08
CA LEU A 411 14.25 -8.15 8.37
C LEU A 411 14.73 -8.66 9.74
N ARG A 412 13.89 -9.46 10.38
CA ARG A 412 14.20 -10.12 11.66
C ARG A 412 13.89 -11.60 11.56
N PHE A 413 14.71 -12.39 12.23
CA PHE A 413 14.63 -13.84 12.23
C PHE A 413 14.83 -14.37 13.67
N ALA A 414 14.35 -15.58 13.91
CA ALA A 414 14.87 -16.37 15.02
C ALA A 414 16.17 -17.05 14.61
N SER A 415 17.00 -17.42 15.55
CA SER A 415 18.26 -18.13 15.27
C SER A 415 18.59 -19.14 16.37
N THR A 416 19.58 -19.98 16.08
CA THR A 416 20.11 -20.94 17.07
C THR A 416 20.85 -20.28 18.22
N ALA A 417 21.21 -19.02 18.12
CA ALA A 417 21.85 -18.24 19.19
C ALA A 417 20.84 -17.60 20.14
N GLY A 418 19.56 -17.53 19.75
CA GLY A 418 18.47 -16.98 20.56
C GLY A 418 17.70 -18.04 21.33
N GLU A 419 16.88 -17.57 22.29
CA GLU A 419 15.94 -18.42 23.03
C GLU A 419 14.50 -18.16 22.54
N GLY A 420 13.75 -19.23 22.25
CA GLY A 420 12.34 -19.16 21.86
C GLY A 420 12.12 -18.75 20.40
N GLU A 421 10.84 -18.48 20.07
CA GLU A 421 10.34 -18.21 18.72
C GLU A 421 10.47 -16.74 18.30
N ALA A 422 10.97 -15.87 19.20
CA ALA A 422 11.04 -14.46 18.94
C ALA A 422 12.00 -14.14 17.79
N GLN A 423 11.48 -13.50 16.73
CA GLN A 423 12.25 -13.04 15.59
C GLN A 423 12.89 -11.68 15.90
N THR A 424 14.06 -11.69 16.50
CA THR A 424 14.76 -10.48 16.96
C THR A 424 16.10 -10.25 16.27
N VAL A 425 16.64 -11.24 15.58
CA VAL A 425 17.97 -11.20 14.97
C VAL A 425 17.87 -10.55 13.58
N SER A 426 18.61 -9.46 13.38
CA SER A 426 18.84 -8.89 12.05
C SER A 426 19.95 -9.63 11.31
N LEU A 427 20.03 -9.44 9.99
CA LEU A 427 21.16 -9.97 9.21
C LEU A 427 22.48 -9.28 9.61
N GLU A 428 22.44 -8.00 10.01
CA GLU A 428 23.61 -7.27 10.51
C GLU A 428 24.10 -7.88 11.85
N ASP A 429 23.18 -8.20 12.77
CA ASP A 429 23.53 -8.87 14.02
C ASP A 429 24.16 -10.24 13.78
N TYR A 430 23.60 -11.02 12.84
CA TYR A 430 24.17 -12.30 12.44
C TYR A 430 25.58 -12.14 11.91
N VAL A 431 25.80 -11.23 10.95
CA VAL A 431 27.12 -10.96 10.36
C VAL A 431 28.10 -10.52 11.43
N GLY A 432 27.68 -9.66 12.37
CA GLY A 432 28.50 -9.20 13.49
C GLY A 432 28.92 -10.33 14.47
N ARG A 433 28.20 -11.45 14.49
CA ARG A 433 28.51 -12.64 15.34
C ARG A 433 29.13 -13.79 14.56
N MET A 434 29.35 -13.64 13.25
CA MET A 434 30.01 -14.68 12.44
C MET A 434 31.38 -15.01 13.00
N LYS A 435 31.73 -16.28 12.92
CA LYS A 435 33.08 -16.74 13.34
C LYS A 435 34.15 -16.30 12.36
N GLU A 436 35.37 -16.21 12.86
CA GLU A 436 36.54 -16.01 12.00
C GLU A 436 36.61 -17.12 10.95
N GLY A 437 36.76 -16.74 9.68
CA GLY A 437 36.76 -17.69 8.54
C GLY A 437 35.34 -18.01 8.00
N GLN A 438 34.28 -17.68 8.69
CA GLN A 438 32.91 -17.90 8.18
C GLN A 438 32.61 -16.97 6.99
N GLN A 439 32.23 -17.56 5.83
CA GLN A 439 31.95 -16.81 4.59
C GLN A 439 30.46 -16.75 4.23
N LYS A 440 29.62 -17.55 4.90
CA LYS A 440 28.21 -17.76 4.54
C LYS A 440 27.28 -17.48 5.72
N ILE A 441 26.08 -16.99 5.41
CA ILE A 441 24.96 -16.89 6.34
C ILE A 441 24.15 -18.17 6.18
N TYR A 442 24.03 -18.96 7.24
CA TYR A 442 23.30 -20.23 7.21
C TYR A 442 21.86 -20.07 7.67
N TYR A 443 20.93 -20.72 6.98
CA TYR A 443 19.52 -20.74 7.36
C TYR A 443 18.89 -22.13 7.15
N ILE A 444 17.81 -22.37 7.86
CA ILE A 444 16.93 -23.53 7.67
C ILE A 444 15.48 -23.06 7.52
N THR A 445 14.75 -23.67 6.58
CA THR A 445 13.31 -23.52 6.44
C THR A 445 12.61 -24.80 6.87
N ALA A 446 11.53 -24.70 7.65
CA ALA A 446 10.78 -25.84 8.18
C ALA A 446 9.29 -25.51 8.35
N ASP A 447 8.45 -26.51 8.68
CA ASP A 447 7.01 -26.33 8.88
C ASP A 447 6.66 -25.58 10.18
N SER A 448 7.55 -25.58 11.14
CA SER A 448 7.37 -24.90 12.44
C SER A 448 8.71 -24.56 13.06
N TYR A 449 8.68 -23.63 14.02
CA TYR A 449 9.87 -23.33 14.82
C TYR A 449 10.47 -24.58 15.48
N ALA A 450 9.62 -25.45 16.06
CA ALA A 450 10.07 -26.69 16.70
C ALA A 450 10.78 -27.62 15.71
N ALA A 451 10.26 -27.75 14.48
CA ALA A 451 10.89 -28.54 13.43
C ALA A 451 12.21 -27.93 12.98
N ALA A 452 12.28 -26.60 12.79
CA ALA A 452 13.53 -25.91 12.46
C ALA A 452 14.57 -26.10 13.57
N LYS A 453 14.21 -25.81 14.82
CA LYS A 453 15.11 -25.87 15.97
C LYS A 453 15.68 -27.26 16.23
N ASN A 454 14.89 -28.32 16.05
CA ASN A 454 15.29 -29.69 16.37
C ASN A 454 15.78 -30.49 15.15
N SER A 455 15.98 -29.82 14.02
CA SER A 455 16.43 -30.47 12.79
C SER A 455 17.82 -31.13 12.96
N PRO A 456 18.00 -32.35 12.45
CA PRO A 456 19.32 -33.04 12.42
C PRO A 456 20.38 -32.24 11.66
N HIS A 457 19.95 -31.42 10.68
CA HIS A 457 20.87 -30.60 9.90
C HIS A 457 21.60 -29.53 10.73
N LEU A 458 21.15 -29.25 11.94
CA LEU A 458 21.77 -28.25 12.83
C LEU A 458 22.84 -28.85 13.75
N GLU A 459 23.00 -30.19 13.80
CA GLU A 459 23.88 -30.85 14.77
C GLU A 459 25.33 -30.37 14.67
N ILE A 460 25.90 -30.38 13.47
CA ILE A 460 27.28 -29.91 13.24
C ILE A 460 27.47 -28.44 13.53
N PHE A 461 26.45 -27.59 13.19
CA PHE A 461 26.51 -26.17 13.46
C PHE A 461 26.53 -25.89 14.95
N ARG A 462 25.72 -26.60 15.74
CA ARG A 462 25.74 -26.54 17.20
C ARG A 462 27.08 -26.96 17.76
N LYS A 463 27.63 -28.12 17.30
CA LYS A 463 28.93 -28.61 17.73
C LYS A 463 30.04 -27.61 17.46
N LYS A 464 30.01 -26.97 16.31
CA LYS A 464 30.99 -25.95 15.91
C LYS A 464 30.63 -24.54 16.47
N GLY A 465 29.46 -24.35 17.10
CA GLY A 465 28.96 -23.09 17.62
C GLY A 465 28.75 -22.05 16.51
N VAL A 466 28.32 -22.49 15.33
CA VAL A 466 27.94 -21.63 14.20
C VAL A 466 26.45 -21.34 14.27
N GLU A 467 26.10 -20.06 14.20
CA GLU A 467 24.71 -19.62 14.22
C GLU A 467 23.98 -19.99 12.92
N VAL A 468 22.71 -20.40 13.02
CA VAL A 468 21.83 -20.70 11.88
C VAL A 468 20.51 -19.96 12.10
N LEU A 469 20.02 -19.25 11.08
CA LEU A 469 18.72 -18.60 11.08
C LEU A 469 17.61 -19.65 10.97
N LEU A 470 16.58 -19.53 11.81
CA LEU A 470 15.43 -20.43 11.84
C LEU A 470 14.24 -19.75 11.19
N MET A 471 13.67 -20.36 10.17
CA MET A 471 12.62 -19.83 9.33
C MET A 471 11.48 -20.86 9.21
N TRP A 472 10.24 -20.44 9.46
CA TRP A 472 9.07 -21.34 9.40
C TRP A 472 7.81 -20.70 8.82
N GLU A 473 7.91 -19.43 8.44
CA GLU A 473 6.80 -18.73 7.78
C GLU A 473 6.75 -19.13 6.29
N ARG A 474 5.54 -19.19 5.74
CA ARG A 474 5.40 -19.53 4.30
C ARG A 474 6.12 -18.57 3.38
N VAL A 475 6.20 -17.31 3.77
CA VAL A 475 6.88 -16.25 3.01
C VAL A 475 8.41 -16.45 2.98
N ASP A 476 8.99 -17.18 3.94
CA ASP A 476 10.45 -17.35 4.02
C ASP A 476 11.03 -18.11 2.81
N GLU A 477 10.29 -19.07 2.27
CA GLU A 477 10.71 -19.74 1.03
C GLU A 477 10.75 -18.80 -0.17
N TRP A 478 9.74 -17.91 -0.25
CA TRP A 478 9.70 -16.87 -1.26
C TRP A 478 10.82 -15.85 -1.06
N LEU A 479 11.04 -15.42 0.17
CA LEU A 479 12.12 -14.52 0.54
C LEU A 479 13.48 -15.08 0.13
N MET A 480 13.79 -16.34 0.50
CA MET A 480 15.09 -16.97 0.23
C MET A 480 15.34 -17.26 -1.26
N SER A 481 14.31 -17.32 -2.08
CA SER A 481 14.47 -17.43 -3.53
C SER A 481 14.90 -16.12 -4.19
N HIS A 482 14.74 -14.97 -3.49
CA HIS A 482 15.06 -13.63 -4.01
C HIS A 482 16.19 -12.94 -3.23
N LEU A 483 16.37 -13.26 -1.95
CA LEU A 483 17.45 -12.73 -1.11
C LEU A 483 18.57 -13.77 -0.98
N THR A 484 19.49 -13.77 -1.92
CA THR A 484 20.57 -14.78 -2.00
C THR A 484 21.88 -14.32 -1.37
N GLU A 485 22.01 -13.02 -1.09
CA GLU A 485 23.24 -12.39 -0.58
C GLU A 485 22.90 -11.21 0.33
N PHE A 486 23.69 -11.00 1.37
CA PHE A 486 23.68 -9.82 2.23
C PHE A 486 25.10 -9.48 2.67
N ASP A 487 25.49 -8.20 2.52
CA ASP A 487 26.83 -7.68 2.87
C ASP A 487 27.98 -8.52 2.29
N GLY A 488 27.86 -8.93 1.02
CA GLY A 488 28.84 -9.77 0.32
C GLY A 488 28.89 -11.22 0.82
N LYS A 489 27.96 -11.67 1.67
CA LYS A 489 27.85 -13.02 2.20
C LYS A 489 26.66 -13.74 1.59
N GLN A 490 26.87 -14.92 1.03
CA GLN A 490 25.79 -15.76 0.50
C GLN A 490 24.92 -16.34 1.62
N LEU A 491 23.58 -16.30 1.43
CA LEU A 491 22.64 -17.04 2.27
C LEU A 491 22.51 -18.48 1.75
N VAL A 492 22.81 -19.44 2.60
CA VAL A 492 22.89 -20.88 2.22
C VAL A 492 21.98 -21.72 3.11
N SER A 493 21.12 -22.51 2.49
CA SER A 493 20.26 -23.48 3.19
C SER A 493 21.09 -24.65 3.70
N VAL A 494 20.90 -25.00 4.97
CA VAL A 494 21.59 -26.16 5.57
C VAL A 494 20.99 -27.50 5.15
N THR A 495 19.84 -27.52 4.48
CA THR A 495 19.14 -28.75 4.03
C THR A 495 19.41 -29.08 2.55
N ARG A 496 20.25 -28.29 1.86
CA ARG A 496 20.54 -28.47 0.44
C ARG A 496 22.00 -28.75 0.17
N GLY A 497 22.24 -29.59 -0.80
CA GLY A 497 23.57 -29.89 -1.30
C GLY A 497 24.52 -30.53 -0.28
N GLU A 498 25.79 -30.49 -0.60
CA GLU A 498 26.84 -30.92 0.33
C GLU A 498 27.09 -29.87 1.40
N LEU A 499 27.46 -30.32 2.58
CA LEU A 499 27.87 -29.43 3.65
C LEU A 499 29.23 -28.83 3.29
N ASP A 500 29.26 -27.52 3.12
CA ASP A 500 30.47 -26.74 2.89
C ASP A 500 30.58 -25.65 3.97
N LEU A 501 31.42 -25.92 4.95
CA LEU A 501 31.71 -24.96 6.04
C LEU A 501 32.95 -24.09 5.73
N GLY A 502 33.59 -24.29 4.58
CA GLY A 502 34.75 -23.51 4.13
C GLY A 502 35.92 -23.59 5.12
N ASP A 503 36.45 -22.41 5.51
CA ASP A 503 37.59 -22.31 6.43
C ASP A 503 37.26 -22.67 7.89
N LEU A 504 35.98 -22.98 8.20
CA LEU A 504 35.57 -23.51 9.51
C LEU A 504 35.87 -25.00 9.64
N GLU A 505 36.28 -25.69 8.57
CA GLU A 505 36.76 -27.08 8.58
C GLU A 505 38.28 -27.09 8.53
N ASP A 506 38.88 -27.71 9.55
CA ASP A 506 40.32 -27.96 9.55
C ASP A 506 40.68 -29.15 8.62
N GLU A 507 41.92 -29.20 8.20
CA GLU A 507 42.46 -30.25 7.33
C GLU A 507 42.29 -31.66 7.92
N ALA A 508 42.32 -31.79 9.26
CA ALA A 508 42.10 -33.07 9.93
C ALA A 508 40.65 -33.56 9.79
N SER A 509 39.66 -32.65 9.86
CA SER A 509 38.24 -32.97 9.64
C SER A 509 37.99 -33.41 8.19
N LYS A 510 38.59 -32.74 7.21
CA LYS A 510 38.46 -33.09 5.79
C LYS A 510 39.07 -34.46 5.50
N GLN A 511 40.27 -34.76 6.05
CA GLN A 511 40.91 -36.07 5.92
C GLN A 511 40.07 -37.17 6.58
N ALA A 512 39.51 -36.92 7.76
CA ALA A 512 38.65 -37.90 8.44
C ALA A 512 37.38 -38.20 7.63
N GLN A 513 36.83 -37.19 6.94
CA GLN A 513 35.69 -37.40 6.03
C GLN A 513 36.05 -38.29 4.86
N GLU A 514 37.15 -38.02 4.15
CA GLU A 514 37.61 -38.84 3.04
C GLU A 514 37.91 -40.30 3.46
N GLU A 515 38.48 -40.49 4.65
CA GLU A 515 38.72 -41.82 5.20
C GLU A 515 37.41 -42.55 5.52
N ALA A 516 36.43 -41.84 6.12
CA ALA A 516 35.11 -42.38 6.41
C ALA A 516 34.34 -42.76 5.13
N GLU A 517 34.42 -41.97 4.08
CA GLU A 517 33.81 -42.27 2.77
C GLU A 517 34.41 -43.55 2.17
N LYS A 518 35.72 -43.65 2.17
CA LYS A 518 36.43 -44.85 1.67
C LYS A 518 36.11 -46.09 2.50
N ALA A 519 36.11 -45.98 3.83
CA ALA A 519 35.83 -47.07 4.75
C ALA A 519 34.40 -47.62 4.63
N ASN A 520 33.42 -46.74 4.36
CA ASN A 520 32.02 -47.11 4.30
C ASN A 520 31.49 -47.30 2.86
N ALA A 521 32.31 -47.24 1.82
CA ALA A 521 31.88 -47.34 0.42
C ALA A 521 31.04 -48.60 0.14
N GLY A 522 31.39 -49.74 0.74
CA GLY A 522 30.64 -51.01 0.61
C GLY A 522 29.24 -50.94 1.24
N LEU A 523 29.14 -50.33 2.43
CA LEU A 523 27.86 -50.15 3.12
C LEU A 523 26.96 -49.18 2.33
N VAL A 524 27.50 -48.06 1.86
CA VAL A 524 26.77 -47.06 1.04
C VAL A 524 26.18 -47.69 -0.21
N GLU A 525 26.97 -48.50 -0.94
CA GLU A 525 26.51 -49.19 -2.14
C GLU A 525 25.40 -50.20 -1.82
N ARG A 526 25.55 -50.98 -0.74
CA ARG A 526 24.54 -51.94 -0.29
C ARG A 526 23.24 -51.29 0.14
N VAL A 527 23.31 -50.14 0.85
CA VAL A 527 22.13 -49.32 1.22
C VAL A 527 21.46 -48.75 -0.04
N LYS A 528 22.23 -48.23 -0.99
CA LYS A 528 21.71 -47.72 -2.26
C LYS A 528 20.99 -48.81 -3.05
N GLN A 529 21.55 -50.02 -3.13
CA GLN A 529 20.90 -51.14 -3.80
C GLN A 529 19.58 -51.56 -3.12
N SER A 530 19.54 -51.55 -1.78
CA SER A 530 18.35 -51.87 -0.99
C SER A 530 17.22 -50.87 -1.19
N LEU A 531 17.52 -49.56 -1.28
CA LEU A 531 16.52 -48.48 -1.48
C LEU A 531 16.16 -48.27 -2.96
N GLY A 532 17.02 -48.67 -3.90
CA GLY A 532 16.79 -48.56 -5.34
C GLY A 532 16.43 -47.15 -5.78
N GLU A 533 15.28 -47.03 -6.39
CA GLU A 533 14.74 -45.77 -6.93
C GLU A 533 14.17 -44.80 -5.87
N ALA A 534 14.04 -45.21 -4.61
CA ALA A 534 13.49 -44.38 -3.54
C ALA A 534 14.38 -43.17 -3.19
N VAL A 535 15.70 -43.29 -3.47
CA VAL A 535 16.67 -42.22 -3.23
C VAL A 535 17.50 -41.94 -4.49
N LYS A 536 17.95 -40.71 -4.66
CA LYS A 536 18.87 -40.33 -5.74
C LYS A 536 20.26 -40.94 -5.49
N GLU A 537 20.73 -40.78 -4.28
CA GLU A 537 22.09 -41.14 -3.87
C GLU A 537 22.09 -41.50 -2.39
N VAL A 538 23.10 -42.27 -1.96
CA VAL A 538 23.43 -42.53 -0.56
C VAL A 538 24.87 -42.13 -0.35
N ARG A 539 25.18 -41.43 0.75
CA ARG A 539 26.55 -41.07 1.11
C ARG A 539 26.72 -40.99 2.63
N VAL A 540 27.96 -41.02 3.11
CA VAL A 540 28.27 -40.70 4.51
C VAL A 540 28.43 -39.20 4.69
N THR A 541 28.18 -38.70 5.91
CA THR A 541 28.24 -37.28 6.19
C THR A 541 28.78 -36.98 7.59
N HIS A 542 29.43 -35.83 7.76
CA HIS A 542 29.79 -35.28 9.08
C HIS A 542 28.78 -34.25 9.59
N ARG A 543 27.72 -33.99 8.84
CA ARG A 543 26.62 -33.10 9.24
C ARG A 543 25.96 -33.58 10.53
N LEU A 544 25.92 -34.90 10.72
CA LEU A 544 25.26 -35.57 11.83
C LEU A 544 26.25 -35.91 12.94
N THR A 545 25.85 -35.67 14.19
CA THR A 545 26.61 -36.06 15.39
C THR A 545 25.83 -37.04 16.27
N ASP A 546 24.53 -36.88 16.36
CA ASP A 546 23.62 -37.65 17.23
C ASP A 546 22.59 -38.46 16.44
N SER A 547 22.19 -38.02 15.28
CA SER A 547 21.23 -38.71 14.41
C SER A 547 21.91 -39.75 13.51
N PRO A 548 21.23 -40.88 13.19
CA PRO A 548 21.80 -41.91 12.33
C PRO A 548 21.79 -41.53 10.85
N SER A 549 20.79 -40.75 10.40
CA SER A 549 20.59 -40.39 9.01
C SER A 549 19.80 -39.12 8.85
N CYS A 550 19.97 -38.46 7.73
CA CYS A 550 19.09 -37.37 7.25
C CYS A 550 18.92 -37.45 5.74
N ILE A 551 17.94 -36.73 5.21
CA ILE A 551 17.78 -36.54 3.77
C ILE A 551 18.07 -35.09 3.40
N VAL A 552 18.76 -34.90 2.27
CA VAL A 552 19.04 -33.57 1.71
C VAL A 552 18.53 -33.50 0.27
N THR A 553 18.22 -32.29 -0.16
CA THR A 553 17.90 -32.00 -1.57
C THR A 553 19.18 -31.66 -2.33
N ASP A 554 19.13 -31.73 -3.67
CA ASP A 554 20.22 -31.21 -4.49
C ASP A 554 20.48 -29.73 -4.21
N ALA A 555 21.69 -29.28 -4.46
CA ALA A 555 22.08 -27.88 -4.30
C ALA A 555 21.15 -26.90 -5.06
N HIS A 556 20.68 -27.31 -6.24
CA HIS A 556 19.77 -26.56 -7.09
C HIS A 556 18.33 -27.09 -7.08
N GLY A 557 18.04 -28.09 -6.24
CA GLY A 557 16.69 -28.65 -6.08
C GLY A 557 15.75 -27.71 -5.33
N MET A 558 14.45 -27.93 -5.49
CA MET A 558 13.47 -27.25 -4.66
C MET A 558 13.58 -27.72 -3.21
N SER A 559 13.36 -26.83 -2.26
CA SER A 559 13.25 -27.24 -0.85
C SER A 559 12.01 -28.10 -0.62
N THR A 560 12.05 -28.90 0.42
CA THR A 560 10.90 -29.69 0.87
C THR A 560 9.68 -28.79 1.14
N GLN A 561 9.91 -27.61 1.70
CA GLN A 561 8.85 -26.63 2.01
C GLN A 561 8.23 -26.04 0.74
N MET A 562 9.05 -25.66 -0.25
CA MET A 562 8.55 -25.15 -1.52
C MET A 562 7.68 -26.19 -2.24
N ILE A 563 8.08 -27.45 -2.22
CA ILE A 563 7.30 -28.57 -2.78
C ILE A 563 5.94 -28.69 -2.09
N LYS A 564 5.89 -28.60 -0.76
CA LYS A 564 4.63 -28.62 0.01
C LYS A 564 3.74 -27.44 -0.34
N LEU A 565 4.28 -26.23 -0.42
CA LEU A 565 3.55 -25.02 -0.79
C LEU A 565 2.94 -25.14 -2.20
N MET A 566 3.70 -25.62 -3.18
CA MET A 566 3.21 -25.85 -4.54
C MET A 566 2.08 -26.88 -4.58
N ARG A 567 2.21 -28.00 -3.86
CA ARG A 567 1.15 -29.01 -3.75
C ARG A 567 -0.11 -28.45 -3.10
N ALA A 568 0.03 -27.69 -2.01
CA ALA A 568 -1.10 -27.04 -1.36
C ALA A 568 -1.80 -26.02 -2.26
N ALA A 569 -1.07 -25.40 -3.19
CA ALA A 569 -1.60 -24.48 -4.21
C ALA A 569 -2.14 -25.19 -5.46
N GLY A 570 -2.17 -26.54 -5.49
CA GLY A 570 -2.61 -27.30 -6.66
C GLY A 570 -1.70 -27.21 -7.88
N GLN A 571 -0.45 -26.78 -7.69
CA GLN A 571 0.54 -26.67 -8.76
C GLN A 571 1.18 -28.03 -9.04
N PRO A 572 1.52 -28.34 -10.32
CA PRO A 572 2.28 -29.54 -10.64
C PRO A 572 3.67 -29.46 -10.02
N VAL A 573 4.05 -30.50 -9.28
CA VAL A 573 5.36 -30.59 -8.63
C VAL A 573 6.16 -31.67 -9.34
N PRO A 574 7.42 -31.38 -9.75
CA PRO A 574 8.29 -32.41 -10.30
C PRO A 574 8.58 -33.48 -9.25
N GLU A 575 8.71 -34.72 -9.66
CA GLU A 575 9.16 -35.80 -8.80
C GLU A 575 10.61 -35.53 -8.40
N GLN A 576 10.84 -35.37 -7.10
CA GLN A 576 12.16 -35.08 -6.56
C GLN A 576 12.64 -36.26 -5.70
N LYS A 577 13.82 -36.81 -6.03
CA LYS A 577 14.48 -37.82 -5.24
C LYS A 577 15.50 -37.15 -4.32
N TYR A 578 15.51 -37.58 -3.07
CA TYR A 578 16.41 -37.04 -2.04
C TYR A 578 17.72 -37.84 -2.00
N ILE A 579 18.75 -37.25 -1.45
CA ILE A 579 20.01 -37.88 -1.11
C ILE A 579 19.93 -38.33 0.36
N LEU A 580 20.17 -39.59 0.65
CA LEU A 580 20.25 -40.11 2.02
C LEU A 580 21.68 -39.94 2.53
N GLU A 581 21.86 -39.22 3.61
CA GLU A 581 23.13 -39.08 4.32
C GLU A 581 23.14 -39.96 5.57
N LEU A 582 24.21 -40.73 5.77
CA LEU A 582 24.40 -41.63 6.89
C LEU A 582 25.52 -41.13 7.80
N ASN A 583 25.30 -41.21 9.11
CA ASN A 583 26.30 -40.95 10.13
C ASN A 583 27.10 -42.25 10.40
N PRO A 584 28.33 -42.39 9.90
CA PRO A 584 29.11 -43.64 10.03
C PRO A 584 29.48 -43.96 11.48
N ASP A 585 29.45 -42.96 12.37
CA ASP A 585 29.79 -43.14 13.78
C ASP A 585 28.61 -43.57 14.65
N HIS A 586 27.39 -43.43 14.15
CA HIS A 586 26.20 -43.80 14.89
C HIS A 586 26.05 -45.32 15.06
N ALA A 587 25.65 -45.75 16.27
CA ALA A 587 25.54 -47.16 16.62
C ALA A 587 24.60 -47.95 15.69
N LEU A 588 23.49 -47.37 15.23
CA LEU A 588 22.58 -48.03 14.29
C LEU A 588 23.19 -48.21 12.90
N VAL A 589 24.00 -47.27 12.43
CA VAL A 589 24.69 -47.39 11.14
C VAL A 589 25.81 -48.44 11.22
N LYS A 590 26.59 -48.48 12.32
CA LYS A 590 27.57 -49.54 12.59
C LYS A 590 26.92 -50.91 12.70
N LYS A 591 25.71 -51.01 13.29
CA LYS A 591 24.95 -52.28 13.35
C LYS A 591 24.54 -52.74 11.95
N LEU A 592 24.16 -51.85 11.02
CA LEU A 592 23.83 -52.24 9.64
C LEU A 592 24.95 -53.03 8.96
N ASP A 593 26.21 -52.60 9.13
CA ASP A 593 27.35 -53.23 8.51
C ASP A 593 27.57 -54.67 8.98
N THR A 594 27.06 -55.03 10.15
CA THR A 594 27.17 -56.39 10.74
C THR A 594 26.05 -57.35 10.28
N ILE A 595 24.95 -56.83 9.69
CA ILE A 595 23.79 -57.65 9.33
C ILE A 595 24.06 -58.41 8.03
N GLN A 596 24.03 -59.74 8.09
CA GLN A 596 24.26 -60.63 6.94
C GLN A 596 22.95 -61.02 6.23
N ASP A 597 21.84 -61.03 6.97
CA ASP A 597 20.51 -61.33 6.39
C ASP A 597 20.01 -60.13 5.58
N GLU A 598 19.88 -60.30 4.27
CA GLU A 598 19.46 -59.23 3.36
C GLU A 598 18.03 -58.74 3.60
N ALA A 599 17.12 -59.60 4.07
CA ALA A 599 15.76 -59.17 4.39
C ALA A 599 15.74 -58.28 5.64
N LEU A 600 16.47 -58.69 6.69
CA LEU A 600 16.60 -57.87 7.91
C LEU A 600 17.38 -56.58 7.64
N PHE A 601 18.42 -56.62 6.81
CA PHE A 601 19.16 -55.44 6.37
C PHE A 601 18.22 -54.43 5.67
N GLY A 602 17.38 -54.89 4.74
CA GLY A 602 16.42 -54.05 4.03
C GLY A 602 15.40 -53.41 4.96
N GLU A 603 14.94 -54.13 5.99
CA GLU A 603 14.02 -53.56 6.99
C GLU A 603 14.66 -52.41 7.80
N TRP A 604 15.93 -52.58 8.24
CA TRP A 604 16.67 -51.55 8.96
C TRP A 604 16.98 -50.32 8.08
N VAL A 605 17.39 -50.56 6.83
CA VAL A 605 17.65 -49.48 5.86
C VAL A 605 16.42 -48.68 5.59
N THR A 606 15.28 -49.36 5.38
CA THR A 606 13.99 -48.67 5.15
C THR A 606 13.58 -47.87 6.39
N LEU A 607 13.78 -48.42 7.60
CA LEU A 607 13.52 -47.69 8.85
C LEU A 607 14.32 -46.40 8.94
N LEU A 608 15.63 -46.44 8.68
CA LEU A 608 16.50 -45.25 8.74
C LEU A 608 16.13 -44.21 7.69
N HIS A 609 15.73 -44.63 6.49
CA HIS A 609 15.23 -43.75 5.45
C HIS A 609 13.91 -43.10 5.85
N GLU A 610 12.94 -43.88 6.37
CA GLU A 610 11.66 -43.36 6.84
C GLU A 610 11.81 -42.42 8.04
N GLN A 611 12.73 -42.66 8.96
CA GLN A 611 13.06 -41.76 10.06
C GLN A 611 13.62 -40.43 9.53
N ALA A 612 14.53 -40.46 8.57
CA ALA A 612 15.07 -39.26 7.94
C ALA A 612 13.98 -38.47 7.19
N GLN A 613 13.08 -39.16 6.50
CA GLN A 613 11.90 -38.51 5.85
C GLN A 613 10.97 -37.88 6.89
N LEU A 614 10.67 -38.57 7.98
CA LEU A 614 9.81 -38.07 9.03
C LEU A 614 10.39 -36.80 9.67
N ALA A 615 11.70 -36.79 9.94
CA ALA A 615 12.38 -35.65 10.52
C ALA A 615 12.38 -34.42 9.59
N GLU A 616 12.53 -34.62 8.28
CA GLU A 616 12.57 -33.50 7.30
C GLU A 616 11.18 -33.08 6.83
N GLN A 617 10.27 -34.04 6.62
CA GLN A 617 8.97 -33.78 6.01
C GLN A 617 7.84 -33.62 7.02
N GLY A 618 8.06 -33.93 8.30
CA GLY A 618 7.03 -33.90 9.34
C GLY A 618 5.94 -34.96 9.19
N GLY A 619 6.05 -35.87 8.22
CA GLY A 619 5.10 -36.95 7.95
C GLY A 619 5.64 -37.98 6.99
N LEU A 620 5.01 -39.15 6.96
CA LEU A 620 5.32 -40.27 6.05
C LEU A 620 4.11 -40.56 5.14
N HIS A 621 4.38 -41.16 3.99
CA HIS A 621 3.31 -41.59 3.08
C HIS A 621 2.48 -42.73 3.72
N ASP A 622 3.13 -43.67 4.42
CA ASP A 622 2.50 -44.78 5.13
C ASP A 622 3.02 -44.88 6.58
N PRO A 623 2.45 -44.11 7.51
CA PRO A 623 2.81 -44.17 8.91
C PRO A 623 2.50 -45.51 9.58
N ALA A 624 1.50 -46.26 9.11
CA ALA A 624 1.12 -47.54 9.70
C ALA A 624 2.17 -48.61 9.44
N SER A 625 2.70 -48.68 8.22
CA SER A 625 3.82 -49.59 7.88
C SER A 625 5.09 -49.26 8.65
N PHE A 626 5.39 -47.96 8.85
CA PHE A 626 6.51 -47.51 9.66
C PHE A 626 6.42 -47.99 11.11
N VAL A 627 5.27 -47.79 11.77
CA VAL A 627 5.05 -48.26 13.16
C VAL A 627 5.14 -49.79 13.24
N SER A 628 4.55 -50.50 12.27
CA SER A 628 4.64 -51.97 12.20
C SER A 628 6.05 -52.47 12.07
N ARG A 629 6.89 -51.77 11.26
CA ARG A 629 8.34 -52.07 11.08
C ARG A 629 9.12 -51.87 12.35
N ILE A 630 8.92 -50.74 13.03
CA ILE A 630 9.55 -50.45 14.32
C ILE A 630 9.24 -51.57 15.32
N ASN A 631 7.95 -51.93 15.50
CA ASN A 631 7.55 -52.95 16.44
C ASN A 631 8.20 -54.29 16.14
N ARG A 632 8.31 -54.68 14.88
CA ARG A 632 8.93 -55.92 14.44
C ARG A 632 10.43 -55.93 14.72
N LEU A 633 11.12 -54.84 14.43
CA LEU A 633 12.56 -54.70 14.65
C LEU A 633 12.93 -54.67 16.13
N LEU A 634 12.09 -54.02 16.99
CA LEU A 634 12.28 -54.02 18.45
C LEU A 634 12.11 -55.41 19.07
N LEU A 635 11.28 -56.28 18.48
CA LEU A 635 11.13 -57.67 18.96
C LEU A 635 12.29 -58.58 18.56
N GLN A 636 13.10 -58.15 17.59
CA GLN A 636 14.26 -58.91 17.09
C GLN A 636 15.61 -58.33 17.60
N ALA A 637 15.59 -57.16 18.25
CA ALA A 637 16.77 -56.50 18.80
C ALA A 637 17.13 -57.05 20.18
#